data_4b9cc836b26e661174ab3bdccc5cdf25
#
_entry.id   4b9cc836b26e661174ab3bdccc5cdf25
#
_cell.length_a   1.000
_cell.length_b   1.000
_cell.length_c   1.000
_cell.angle_alpha   90.00
_cell.angle_beta   90.00
_cell.angle_gamma   90.00
#
_symmetry.space_group_name_H-M   'P 1'
#
loop_
_entity.id
_entity.type
_entity.pdbx_description
1 polymer ?
#
loop_
_entity_poly.entity_id
_entity_poly.type
_entity_poly.pdbx_seq_one_letter_code
_entity_poly.pdbx_strand_id
1 'polypeptide(L)'
;MSELRDQFLLDPTIAYLNHGSYGACPKPVFEAYQDYQRELEREPASLLYRNYSSRIQKVRESLSDFLNCQSDQIAFVRNVTYGMNMVAQSVNIQKGDTVLATDFEYGAVDRMWRMICEERGAKFTKVKIPLPYQGSEEIVKLFKDQLDSSVKVITFPHISAATAQVFPVRDLVCLAKSNDSISISDGAHAPGQLKVDLMATDADYYVGNCHKWMLSPKGVGFVYVTRNLENNVRPPAISWGNISSGNTSLLLENDWQGTQDISSILAVEDTIAFLEDNDWFNQIIPKCTGLINDFNSAILQLTGMKSLYDNDYFEPPQMRSFLLPDGDHSSLHNRLFHDFKIELPVFMDYEDHFFRVSVQAYNDRSDLERLINALKELL
;
A
#
# COMPACT_ATOMS: atom_id res chain seq x y z
N MET A 1 1.07 21.33 18.77
CA MET A 1 0.05 20.32 18.37
C MET A 1 -0.23 20.50 16.89
N SER A 2 -0.42 19.41 16.15
CA SER A 2 -0.81 19.49 14.75
C SER A 2 -2.21 20.09 14.63
N GLU A 3 -2.41 21.02 13.71
CA GLU A 3 -3.72 21.66 13.44
C GLU A 3 -4.82 20.64 13.08
N LEU A 4 -4.43 19.47 12.57
CA LEU A 4 -5.36 18.42 12.15
C LEU A 4 -5.50 17.27 13.18
N ARG A 5 -4.79 17.29 14.32
CA ARG A 5 -4.87 16.20 15.31
C ARG A 5 -6.31 15.95 15.80
N ASP A 6 -7.06 17.02 16.05
CA ASP A 6 -8.45 16.94 16.52
C ASP A 6 -9.43 16.43 15.45
N GLN A 7 -8.99 16.36 14.19
CA GLN A 7 -9.77 15.75 13.10
C GLN A 7 -9.73 14.22 13.12
N PHE A 8 -8.98 13.58 14.01
CA PHE A 8 -8.87 12.12 14.09
C PHE A 8 -9.41 11.60 15.42
N LEU A 9 -9.88 10.33 15.42
CA LEU A 9 -10.44 9.64 16.61
C LEU A 9 -9.37 8.91 17.44
N LEU A 10 -8.09 9.16 17.15
CA LEU A 10 -6.99 8.53 17.87
C LEU A 10 -6.97 8.93 19.35
N ASP A 11 -6.59 7.98 20.22
CA ASP A 11 -6.36 8.24 21.63
C ASP A 11 -5.22 9.29 21.79
N PRO A 12 -5.50 10.47 22.38
CA PRO A 12 -4.52 11.54 22.51
C PRO A 12 -3.34 11.19 23.42
N THR A 13 -3.44 10.15 24.23
CA THR A 13 -2.37 9.70 25.14
C THR A 13 -1.31 8.87 24.40
N ILE A 14 -1.62 8.34 23.21
CA ILE A 14 -0.75 7.48 22.42
C ILE A 14 -0.06 8.30 21.31
N ALA A 15 1.26 8.21 21.24
CA ALA A 15 2.01 8.64 20.06
C ALA A 15 1.84 7.58 18.98
N TYR A 16 0.85 7.78 18.07
CA TYR A 16 0.54 6.84 17.02
C TYR A 16 1.45 7.07 15.80
N LEU A 17 2.54 6.31 15.72
CA LEU A 17 3.57 6.38 14.67
C LEU A 17 3.48 5.17 13.72
N ASN A 18 2.29 4.55 13.62
CA ASN A 18 2.04 3.33 12.85
C ASN A 18 0.98 3.49 11.74
N HIS A 19 0.84 4.70 11.19
CA HIS A 19 -0.15 4.95 10.13
C HIS A 19 0.01 4.02 8.92
N GLY A 20 1.25 3.69 8.56
CA GLY A 20 1.55 2.81 7.44
C GLY A 20 1.00 1.37 7.59
N SER A 21 0.85 0.86 8.83
CA SER A 21 0.22 -0.46 9.05
C SER A 21 -1.29 -0.36 9.03
N TYR A 22 -1.86 0.59 9.80
CA TYR A 22 -3.30 0.74 10.02
C TYR A 22 -3.68 2.22 9.95
N GLY A 23 -3.92 2.73 8.75
CA GLY A 23 -4.25 4.14 8.52
C GLY A 23 -5.43 4.62 9.40
N ALA A 24 -5.27 5.79 10.03
CA ALA A 24 -6.35 6.43 10.76
C ALA A 24 -7.26 7.17 9.78
N CYS A 25 -8.58 7.08 9.99
CA CYS A 25 -9.59 7.78 9.20
C CYS A 25 -9.94 9.11 9.87
N PRO A 26 -10.00 10.23 9.15
CA PRO A 26 -10.44 11.51 9.71
C PRO A 26 -11.92 11.49 10.08
N LYS A 27 -12.31 12.26 11.11
CA LYS A 27 -13.71 12.33 11.59
C LYS A 27 -14.73 12.63 10.49
N PRO A 28 -14.53 13.64 9.60
CA PRO A 28 -15.52 13.92 8.57
C PRO A 28 -15.77 12.73 7.63
N VAL A 29 -14.70 12.03 7.24
CA VAL A 29 -14.79 10.82 6.40
C VAL A 29 -15.43 9.67 7.16
N PHE A 30 -15.11 9.52 8.45
CA PHE A 30 -15.70 8.48 9.29
C PHE A 30 -17.19 8.72 9.52
N GLU A 31 -17.63 9.95 9.70
CA GLU A 31 -19.04 10.32 9.82
C GLU A 31 -19.80 10.04 8.53
N ALA A 32 -19.28 10.42 7.37
CA ALA A 32 -19.86 10.08 6.07
C ALA A 32 -19.97 8.54 5.90
N TYR A 33 -18.93 7.79 6.26
CA TYR A 33 -18.96 6.32 6.25
C TYR A 33 -20.10 5.76 7.11
N GLN A 34 -20.30 6.29 8.32
CA GLN A 34 -21.41 5.87 9.19
C GLN A 34 -22.80 6.25 8.61
N ASP A 35 -22.88 7.38 7.91
CA ASP A 35 -24.14 7.78 7.27
C ASP A 35 -24.49 6.86 6.09
N TYR A 36 -23.51 6.39 5.32
CA TYR A 36 -23.72 5.34 4.31
C TYR A 36 -24.16 4.01 4.92
N GLN A 37 -23.65 3.64 6.07
CA GLN A 37 -24.12 2.44 6.80
C GLN A 37 -25.57 2.61 7.25
N ARG A 38 -25.96 3.78 7.75
CA ARG A 38 -27.36 4.08 8.11
C ARG A 38 -28.27 4.10 6.88
N GLU A 39 -27.79 4.64 5.74
CA GLU A 39 -28.51 4.61 4.47
C GLU A 39 -28.76 3.17 4.02
N LEU A 40 -27.72 2.32 4.10
CA LEU A 40 -27.81 0.88 3.75
C LEU A 40 -28.88 0.16 4.59
N GLU A 41 -28.88 0.35 5.92
CA GLU A 41 -29.85 -0.29 6.81
C GLU A 41 -31.26 0.29 6.69
N ARG A 42 -31.39 1.54 6.28
CA ARG A 42 -32.71 2.16 6.07
C ARG A 42 -33.43 1.58 4.86
N GLU A 43 -32.72 1.33 3.76
CA GLU A 43 -33.29 0.78 2.53
C GLU A 43 -32.27 -0.05 1.73
N PRO A 44 -31.96 -1.29 2.18
CA PRO A 44 -30.91 -2.12 1.57
C PRO A 44 -31.09 -2.32 0.07
N ALA A 45 -32.33 -2.54 -0.41
CA ALA A 45 -32.61 -2.75 -1.82
C ALA A 45 -32.41 -1.47 -2.68
N SER A 46 -32.53 -0.28 -2.10
CA SER A 46 -32.21 0.95 -2.80
C SER A 46 -30.73 1.02 -3.11
N LEU A 47 -29.90 0.84 -2.09
CA LEU A 47 -28.45 0.98 -2.21
C LEU A 47 -27.80 -0.20 -2.94
N LEU A 48 -28.18 -1.45 -2.60
CA LEU A 48 -27.50 -2.65 -3.11
C LEU A 48 -28.07 -3.19 -4.43
N TYR A 49 -29.20 -2.65 -4.91
CA TYR A 49 -29.81 -3.12 -6.16
C TYR A 49 -30.14 -1.98 -7.11
N ARG A 50 -31.04 -1.04 -6.73
CA ARG A 50 -31.50 0.00 -7.67
C ARG A 50 -30.41 1.02 -8.03
N ASN A 51 -29.62 1.45 -7.07
CA ASN A 51 -28.64 2.52 -7.23
C ASN A 51 -27.16 2.04 -7.17
N TYR A 52 -26.95 0.73 -6.99
CA TYR A 52 -25.61 0.16 -6.80
C TYR A 52 -24.63 0.59 -7.89
N SER A 53 -24.94 0.28 -9.15
CA SER A 53 -24.02 0.53 -10.26
C SER A 53 -23.70 2.01 -10.44
N SER A 54 -24.69 2.90 -10.31
CA SER A 54 -24.49 4.35 -10.44
C SER A 54 -23.64 4.92 -9.29
N ARG A 55 -23.86 4.43 -8.06
CA ARG A 55 -23.09 4.87 -6.87
C ARG A 55 -21.64 4.41 -6.96
N ILE A 56 -21.41 3.15 -7.26
CA ILE A 56 -20.05 2.60 -7.42
C ILE A 56 -19.32 3.26 -8.59
N GLN A 57 -20.02 3.50 -9.71
CA GLN A 57 -19.41 4.16 -10.87
C GLN A 57 -18.94 5.59 -10.54
N LYS A 58 -19.74 6.35 -9.80
CA LYS A 58 -19.38 7.72 -9.39
C LYS A 58 -18.10 7.72 -8.53
N VAL A 59 -18.00 6.82 -7.55
CA VAL A 59 -16.80 6.69 -6.71
C VAL A 59 -15.59 6.27 -7.54
N ARG A 60 -15.82 5.37 -8.51
CA ARG A 60 -14.74 4.89 -9.39
C ARG A 60 -14.20 6.02 -10.28
N GLU A 61 -15.06 6.88 -10.79
CA GLU A 61 -14.68 8.07 -11.55
C GLU A 61 -13.82 9.01 -10.70
N SER A 62 -14.24 9.34 -9.48
CA SER A 62 -13.46 10.16 -8.55
C SER A 62 -12.10 9.53 -8.23
N LEU A 63 -12.04 8.22 -8.00
CA LEU A 63 -10.78 7.52 -7.72
C LEU A 63 -9.88 7.46 -8.95
N SER A 64 -10.45 7.26 -10.14
CA SER A 64 -9.68 7.21 -11.39
C SER A 64 -9.08 8.56 -11.75
N ASP A 65 -9.80 9.65 -11.49
CA ASP A 65 -9.28 11.02 -11.66
C ASP A 65 -8.12 11.29 -10.67
N PHE A 66 -8.27 10.89 -9.41
CA PHE A 66 -7.23 11.02 -8.39
C PHE A 66 -5.96 10.24 -8.73
N LEU A 67 -6.08 9.09 -9.39
CA LEU A 67 -4.98 8.20 -9.77
C LEU A 67 -4.50 8.36 -11.21
N ASN A 68 -5.09 9.28 -11.98
CA ASN A 68 -4.84 9.49 -13.41
C ASN A 68 -4.92 8.20 -14.24
N CYS A 69 -6.12 7.60 -14.31
CA CYS A 69 -6.41 6.44 -15.17
C CYS A 69 -7.86 6.46 -15.65
N GLN A 70 -8.26 5.45 -16.42
CA GLN A 70 -9.65 5.32 -16.86
C GLN A 70 -10.47 4.56 -15.80
N SER A 71 -11.71 4.96 -15.59
CA SER A 71 -12.56 4.35 -14.55
C SER A 71 -12.86 2.87 -14.81
N ASP A 72 -12.95 2.45 -16.07
CA ASP A 72 -13.16 1.05 -16.45
C ASP A 72 -11.95 0.13 -16.19
N GLN A 73 -10.80 0.69 -15.82
CA GLN A 73 -9.58 -0.04 -15.47
C GLN A 73 -9.43 -0.31 -13.96
N ILE A 74 -10.37 0.15 -13.12
CA ILE A 74 -10.33 0.00 -11.66
C ILE A 74 -11.44 -0.91 -11.16
N ALA A 75 -11.07 -1.97 -10.43
CA ALA A 75 -11.98 -2.77 -9.62
C ALA A 75 -11.72 -2.53 -8.13
N PHE A 76 -12.78 -2.38 -7.32
CA PHE A 76 -12.65 -2.26 -5.87
C PHE A 76 -12.39 -3.62 -5.22
N VAL A 77 -11.52 -3.62 -4.23
CA VAL A 77 -11.18 -4.79 -3.41
C VAL A 77 -11.14 -4.39 -1.93
N ARG A 78 -11.19 -5.38 -1.03
CA ARG A 78 -11.16 -5.12 0.42
C ARG A 78 -9.82 -4.55 0.90
N ASN A 79 -8.74 -4.97 0.30
CA ASN A 79 -7.37 -4.54 0.60
C ASN A 79 -6.40 -5.09 -0.46
N VAL A 80 -5.14 -4.63 -0.41
CA VAL A 80 -4.09 -5.08 -1.34
C VAL A 80 -3.83 -6.58 -1.24
N THR A 81 -3.86 -7.19 -0.06
CA THR A 81 -3.66 -8.65 0.05
C THR A 81 -4.68 -9.43 -0.79
N TYR A 82 -5.96 -9.02 -0.74
CA TYR A 82 -7.01 -9.61 -1.56
C TYR A 82 -6.79 -9.34 -3.05
N GLY A 83 -6.47 -8.10 -3.42
CA GLY A 83 -6.21 -7.72 -4.81
C GLY A 83 -5.00 -8.42 -5.41
N MET A 84 -3.90 -8.54 -4.67
CA MET A 84 -2.71 -9.29 -5.10
C MET A 84 -3.02 -10.77 -5.34
N ASN A 85 -3.81 -11.41 -4.46
CA ASN A 85 -4.28 -12.78 -4.67
C ASN A 85 -5.16 -12.89 -5.93
N MET A 86 -6.06 -11.93 -6.16
CA MET A 86 -6.91 -11.87 -7.35
C MET A 86 -6.05 -11.81 -8.63
N VAL A 87 -5.07 -10.91 -8.67
CA VAL A 87 -4.15 -10.75 -9.81
C VAL A 87 -3.29 -12.00 -9.99
N ALA A 88 -2.65 -12.51 -8.94
CA ALA A 88 -1.76 -13.65 -9.02
C ALA A 88 -2.45 -14.94 -9.49
N GLN A 89 -3.71 -15.14 -9.10
CA GLN A 89 -4.51 -16.26 -9.58
C GLN A 89 -4.95 -16.11 -11.04
N SER A 90 -5.06 -14.87 -11.51
CA SER A 90 -5.47 -14.54 -12.88
C SER A 90 -4.34 -14.65 -13.89
N VAL A 91 -3.10 -14.49 -13.45
CA VAL A 91 -1.92 -14.62 -14.33
C VAL A 91 -1.67 -16.08 -14.68
N ASN A 92 -1.48 -16.33 -15.98
CA ASN A 92 -1.21 -17.67 -16.47
C ASN A 92 0.28 -18.03 -16.28
N ILE A 93 0.60 -18.65 -15.15
CA ILE A 93 1.91 -19.20 -14.82
C ILE A 93 1.86 -20.72 -14.98
N GLN A 94 2.86 -21.29 -15.63
CA GLN A 94 2.96 -22.70 -15.93
C GLN A 94 4.23 -23.34 -15.33
N LYS A 95 4.31 -24.65 -15.39
CA LYS A 95 5.49 -25.41 -14.96
C LYS A 95 6.73 -24.94 -15.70
N GLY A 96 7.74 -24.55 -14.94
CA GLY A 96 9.02 -24.05 -15.49
C GLY A 96 9.10 -22.53 -15.60
N ASP A 97 7.99 -21.80 -15.49
CA ASP A 97 7.99 -20.35 -15.41
C ASP A 97 8.59 -19.86 -14.10
N THR A 98 9.05 -18.62 -14.09
CA THR A 98 9.61 -17.96 -12.92
C THR A 98 8.81 -16.68 -12.58
N VAL A 99 8.46 -16.53 -11.30
CA VAL A 99 8.03 -15.26 -10.72
C VAL A 99 9.24 -14.64 -10.03
N LEU A 100 9.63 -13.46 -10.47
CA LEU A 100 10.73 -12.69 -9.91
C LEU A 100 10.20 -11.58 -9.02
N ALA A 101 10.63 -11.54 -7.77
CA ALA A 101 10.21 -10.57 -6.76
C ALA A 101 11.43 -9.97 -6.04
N THR A 102 11.21 -9.00 -5.15
CA THR A 102 12.24 -8.54 -4.22
C THR A 102 12.21 -9.34 -2.92
N ASP A 103 13.30 -9.38 -2.17
CA ASP A 103 13.35 -9.94 -0.82
C ASP A 103 12.62 -9.07 0.22
N PHE A 104 12.26 -7.83 -0.12
CA PHE A 104 11.45 -6.92 0.70
C PHE A 104 9.96 -6.88 0.32
N GLU A 105 9.45 -7.96 -0.29
CA GLU A 105 8.01 -8.13 -0.46
C GLU A 105 7.27 -8.18 0.88
N TYR A 106 6.02 -7.69 0.88
CA TYR A 106 5.16 -7.88 2.04
C TYR A 106 4.94 -9.37 2.32
N GLY A 107 5.06 -9.80 3.58
CA GLY A 107 5.05 -11.21 3.95
C GLY A 107 3.84 -12.03 3.46
N ALA A 108 2.66 -11.41 3.32
CA ALA A 108 1.49 -12.10 2.75
C ALA A 108 1.64 -12.30 1.23
N VAL A 109 2.26 -11.36 0.51
CA VAL A 109 2.53 -11.45 -0.93
C VAL A 109 3.62 -12.51 -1.19
N ASP A 110 4.68 -12.55 -0.38
CA ASP A 110 5.71 -13.59 -0.44
C ASP A 110 5.10 -15.00 -0.27
N ARG A 111 4.28 -15.21 0.76
CA ARG A 111 3.59 -16.48 1.00
C ARG A 111 2.65 -16.87 -0.13
N MET A 112 1.90 -15.92 -0.65
CA MET A 112 0.99 -16.14 -1.77
C MET A 112 1.74 -16.63 -3.01
N TRP A 113 2.83 -15.96 -3.41
CA TRP A 113 3.60 -16.35 -4.58
C TRP A 113 4.29 -17.70 -4.39
N ARG A 114 4.81 -18.00 -3.19
CA ARG A 114 5.35 -19.35 -2.88
C ARG A 114 4.33 -20.43 -3.13
N MET A 115 3.12 -20.27 -2.59
CA MET A 115 2.06 -21.26 -2.74
C MET A 115 1.64 -21.44 -4.20
N ILE A 116 1.38 -20.35 -4.92
CA ILE A 116 0.96 -20.40 -6.34
C ILE A 116 2.04 -21.03 -7.22
N CYS A 117 3.30 -20.69 -7.01
CA CYS A 117 4.40 -21.26 -7.77
C CYS A 117 4.57 -22.76 -7.47
N GLU A 118 4.47 -23.16 -6.20
CA GLU A 118 4.52 -24.58 -5.81
C GLU A 118 3.38 -25.38 -6.46
N GLU A 119 2.15 -24.91 -6.38
CA GLU A 119 0.98 -25.56 -6.97
C GLU A 119 1.09 -25.71 -8.51
N ARG A 120 1.68 -24.72 -9.18
CA ARG A 120 1.80 -24.69 -10.65
C ARG A 120 3.12 -25.27 -11.19
N GLY A 121 4.03 -25.70 -10.29
CA GLY A 121 5.36 -26.19 -10.66
C GLY A 121 6.27 -25.11 -11.24
N ALA A 122 6.03 -23.87 -10.90
CA ALA A 122 6.83 -22.69 -11.26
C ALA A 122 7.88 -22.39 -10.16
N LYS A 123 8.80 -21.49 -10.47
CA LYS A 123 9.80 -21.00 -9.51
C LYS A 123 9.39 -19.64 -8.95
N PHE A 124 9.63 -19.43 -7.66
CA PHE A 124 9.58 -18.14 -7.01
C PHE A 124 11.00 -17.72 -6.63
N THR A 125 11.50 -16.67 -7.26
CA THR A 125 12.89 -16.19 -7.09
C THR A 125 12.87 -14.78 -6.55
N LYS A 126 13.77 -14.49 -5.61
CA LYS A 126 13.88 -13.16 -5.00
C LYS A 126 15.19 -12.49 -5.36
N VAL A 127 15.11 -11.26 -5.81
CA VAL A 127 16.24 -10.35 -5.97
C VAL A 127 16.62 -9.84 -4.58
N LYS A 128 17.84 -10.08 -4.15
CA LYS A 128 18.36 -9.55 -2.88
C LYS A 128 18.75 -8.09 -3.09
N ILE A 129 18.10 -7.19 -2.38
CA ILE A 129 18.38 -5.76 -2.42
C ILE A 129 19.37 -5.44 -1.28
N PRO A 130 20.59 -4.96 -1.58
CA PRO A 130 21.57 -4.65 -0.55
C PRO A 130 21.15 -3.43 0.27
N LEU A 131 21.57 -3.42 1.55
CA LEU A 131 21.47 -2.27 2.44
C LEU A 131 22.86 -1.74 2.79
N PRO A 132 23.09 -0.42 2.82
CA PRO A 132 22.15 0.65 2.43
C PRO A 132 21.87 0.67 0.93
N TYR A 133 20.71 1.21 0.55
CA TYR A 133 20.32 1.35 -0.85
C TYR A 133 21.24 2.32 -1.58
N GLN A 134 21.61 1.96 -2.82
CA GLN A 134 22.54 2.73 -3.66
C GLN A 134 21.84 3.47 -4.80
N GLY A 135 20.53 3.40 -4.87
CA GLY A 135 19.71 4.11 -5.84
C GLY A 135 18.91 3.23 -6.79
N SER A 136 18.08 3.89 -7.59
CA SER A 136 17.13 3.22 -8.50
C SER A 136 17.81 2.40 -9.58
N GLU A 137 18.94 2.88 -10.13
CA GLU A 137 19.67 2.20 -11.19
C GLU A 137 20.21 0.84 -10.73
N GLU A 138 20.67 0.75 -9.47
CA GLU A 138 21.14 -0.52 -8.93
C GLU A 138 20.01 -1.53 -8.78
N ILE A 139 18.84 -1.10 -8.28
CA ILE A 139 17.66 -1.96 -8.17
C ILE A 139 17.29 -2.53 -9.53
N VAL A 140 17.19 -1.68 -10.56
CA VAL A 140 16.88 -2.11 -11.92
C VAL A 140 17.92 -3.09 -12.46
N LYS A 141 19.20 -2.81 -12.21
CA LYS A 141 20.31 -3.70 -12.61
C LYS A 141 20.20 -5.07 -11.92
N LEU A 142 19.93 -5.12 -10.62
CA LEU A 142 19.80 -6.37 -9.88
C LEU A 142 18.65 -7.24 -10.42
N PHE A 143 17.51 -6.62 -10.77
CA PHE A 143 16.41 -7.33 -11.43
C PHE A 143 16.84 -7.81 -12.81
N LYS A 144 17.48 -6.96 -13.62
CA LYS A 144 17.96 -7.27 -14.96
C LYS A 144 18.93 -8.45 -14.98
N ASP A 145 19.83 -8.53 -14.00
CA ASP A 145 20.83 -9.61 -13.90
C ASP A 145 20.20 -10.99 -13.60
N GLN A 146 18.91 -11.02 -13.17
CA GLN A 146 18.14 -12.24 -12.92
C GLN A 146 17.17 -12.60 -14.07
N LEU A 147 17.10 -11.79 -15.13
CA LEU A 147 16.17 -12.02 -16.23
C LEU A 147 16.66 -13.11 -17.17
N ASP A 148 15.75 -14.02 -17.48
CA ASP A 148 15.84 -14.96 -18.59
C ASP A 148 14.45 -15.20 -19.20
N SER A 149 14.36 -16.05 -20.21
CA SER A 149 13.10 -16.36 -20.91
C SER A 149 12.06 -17.10 -20.06
N SER A 150 12.45 -17.62 -18.88
CA SER A 150 11.52 -18.28 -17.96
C SER A 150 10.78 -17.27 -17.06
N VAL A 151 11.30 -16.05 -16.90
CA VAL A 151 10.67 -15.02 -16.06
C VAL A 151 9.40 -14.54 -16.76
N LYS A 152 8.23 -14.86 -16.19
CA LYS A 152 6.90 -14.49 -16.70
C LYS A 152 6.24 -13.38 -15.90
N VAL A 153 6.66 -13.18 -14.67
CA VAL A 153 6.14 -12.13 -13.79
C VAL A 153 7.30 -11.45 -13.09
N ILE A 154 7.26 -10.13 -13.08
CA ILE A 154 8.09 -9.29 -12.19
C ILE A 154 7.13 -8.58 -11.24
N THR A 155 7.27 -8.85 -9.94
CA THR A 155 6.45 -8.20 -8.90
C THR A 155 7.34 -7.46 -7.91
N PHE A 156 6.86 -6.30 -7.47
CA PHE A 156 7.61 -5.41 -6.57
C PHE A 156 6.68 -4.44 -5.85
N PRO A 157 7.02 -3.99 -4.63
CA PRO A 157 6.27 -2.93 -3.98
C PRO A 157 6.60 -1.57 -4.61
N HIS A 158 5.63 -0.66 -4.65
CA HIS A 158 5.93 0.75 -4.95
C HIS A 158 6.70 1.39 -3.79
N ILE A 159 6.27 1.10 -2.54
CA ILE A 159 7.02 1.43 -1.32
C ILE A 159 7.04 0.18 -0.44
N SER A 160 8.24 -0.29 -0.09
CA SER A 160 8.40 -1.46 0.77
C SER A 160 7.81 -1.23 2.16
N ALA A 161 7.10 -2.23 2.67
CA ALA A 161 6.47 -2.15 3.99
C ALA A 161 7.48 -2.15 5.14
N ALA A 162 8.57 -2.92 5.05
CA ALA A 162 9.55 -3.04 6.11
C ALA A 162 10.61 -1.93 6.08
N THR A 163 11.15 -1.66 4.91
CA THR A 163 12.29 -0.74 4.75
C THR A 163 11.90 0.67 4.33
N ALA A 164 10.62 0.91 4.03
CA ALA A 164 10.13 2.17 3.49
C ALA A 164 10.81 2.62 2.18
N GLN A 165 11.47 1.70 1.48
CA GLN A 165 12.13 1.95 0.21
C GLN A 165 11.11 2.28 -0.88
N VAL A 166 11.30 3.37 -1.63
CA VAL A 166 10.56 3.64 -2.87
C VAL A 166 11.25 2.94 -4.03
N PHE A 167 10.52 2.10 -4.74
CA PHE A 167 11.01 1.36 -5.90
C PHE A 167 10.81 2.16 -7.20
N PRO A 168 11.70 2.02 -8.19
CA PRO A 168 11.59 2.67 -9.49
C PRO A 168 10.56 1.95 -10.37
N VAL A 169 9.27 2.15 -10.07
CA VAL A 169 8.15 1.42 -10.68
C VAL A 169 8.21 1.46 -12.20
N ARG A 170 8.36 2.66 -12.79
CA ARG A 170 8.38 2.80 -14.24
C ARG A 170 9.54 2.03 -14.90
N ASP A 171 10.72 2.08 -14.30
CA ASP A 171 11.90 1.42 -14.86
C ASP A 171 11.77 -0.11 -14.77
N LEU A 172 11.22 -0.62 -13.65
CA LEU A 172 10.94 -2.05 -13.48
C LEU A 172 9.82 -2.53 -14.43
N VAL A 173 8.82 -1.70 -14.70
CA VAL A 173 7.80 -1.98 -15.71
C VAL A 173 8.41 -2.02 -17.11
N CYS A 174 9.26 -1.04 -17.46
CA CYS A 174 9.96 -1.06 -18.74
C CYS A 174 10.85 -2.31 -18.89
N LEU A 175 11.51 -2.71 -17.79
CA LEU A 175 12.31 -3.93 -17.75
C LEU A 175 11.44 -5.19 -17.98
N ALA A 176 10.29 -5.29 -17.31
CA ALA A 176 9.34 -6.39 -17.48
C ALA A 176 8.87 -6.49 -18.95
N LYS A 177 8.46 -5.37 -19.54
CA LYS A 177 8.02 -5.31 -20.93
C LYS A 177 9.13 -5.71 -21.92
N SER A 178 10.38 -5.34 -21.64
CA SER A 178 11.52 -5.73 -22.49
C SER A 178 11.80 -7.24 -22.50
N ASN A 179 11.27 -7.97 -21.52
CA ASN A 179 11.40 -9.42 -21.35
C ASN A 179 10.10 -10.19 -21.63
N ASP A 180 9.07 -9.54 -22.19
CA ASP A 180 7.72 -10.11 -22.34
C ASP A 180 7.14 -10.67 -21.03
N SER A 181 7.51 -10.07 -19.90
CA SER A 181 7.03 -10.41 -18.55
C SER A 181 5.90 -9.48 -18.13
N ILE A 182 4.99 -9.98 -17.33
CA ILE A 182 3.91 -9.22 -16.69
C ILE A 182 4.48 -8.47 -15.49
N SER A 183 4.18 -7.17 -15.40
CA SER A 183 4.55 -6.32 -14.29
C SER A 183 3.40 -6.18 -13.28
N ILE A 184 3.69 -6.44 -11.99
CA ILE A 184 2.71 -6.32 -10.91
C ILE A 184 3.30 -5.45 -9.81
N SER A 185 2.68 -4.30 -9.53
CA SER A 185 3.13 -3.40 -8.47
C SER A 185 2.21 -3.45 -7.26
N ASP A 186 2.77 -3.79 -6.08
CA ASP A 186 2.11 -3.60 -4.79
C ASP A 186 2.20 -2.14 -4.37
N GLY A 187 1.12 -1.40 -4.57
CA GLY A 187 0.97 0.01 -4.23
C GLY A 187 0.41 0.26 -2.83
N ALA A 188 0.46 -0.71 -1.90
CA ALA A 188 -0.18 -0.59 -0.58
C ALA A 188 0.17 0.69 0.18
N HIS A 189 1.37 1.22 -0.01
CA HIS A 189 1.88 2.37 0.73
C HIS A 189 2.02 3.66 -0.10
N ALA A 190 1.69 3.66 -1.38
CA ALA A 190 1.95 4.81 -2.24
C ALA A 190 0.78 5.79 -2.40
N PRO A 191 -0.48 5.38 -2.75
CA PRO A 191 -1.58 6.32 -2.93
C PRO A 191 -1.87 7.13 -1.66
N GLY A 192 -1.88 8.45 -1.79
CA GLY A 192 -2.07 9.39 -0.68
C GLY A 192 -0.77 9.80 0.03
N GLN A 193 0.30 9.03 -0.07
CA GLN A 193 1.65 9.43 0.35
C GLN A 193 2.44 9.99 -0.84
N LEU A 194 2.28 9.37 -2.00
CA LEU A 194 2.78 9.86 -3.27
C LEU A 194 1.60 10.24 -4.18
N LYS A 195 1.83 11.18 -5.06
CA LYS A 195 0.91 11.46 -6.16
C LYS A 195 1.10 10.38 -7.23
N VAL A 196 0.31 9.32 -7.13
CA VAL A 196 0.40 8.18 -8.05
C VAL A 196 -0.30 8.53 -9.36
N ASP A 197 0.42 8.34 -10.47
CA ASP A 197 -0.09 8.46 -11.82
C ASP A 197 -0.02 7.07 -12.48
N LEU A 198 -1.16 6.38 -12.52
CA LEU A 198 -1.22 5.00 -13.02
C LEU A 198 -0.91 4.90 -14.51
N MET A 199 -1.32 5.89 -15.30
CA MET A 199 -0.97 5.93 -16.73
C MET A 199 0.53 6.09 -16.94
N ALA A 200 1.20 6.91 -16.12
CA ALA A 200 2.64 7.11 -16.20
C ALA A 200 3.44 5.90 -15.68
N THR A 201 2.91 5.11 -14.76
CA THR A 201 3.56 3.86 -14.32
C THR A 201 3.62 2.83 -15.44
N ASP A 202 2.57 2.80 -16.27
CA ASP A 202 2.42 1.87 -17.39
C ASP A 202 2.49 0.38 -16.97
N ALA A 203 2.16 0.10 -15.69
CA ALA A 203 2.16 -1.24 -15.11
C ALA A 203 0.99 -2.06 -15.66
N ASP A 204 1.20 -3.38 -15.82
CA ASP A 204 0.12 -4.29 -16.23
C ASP A 204 -0.93 -4.41 -15.12
N TYR A 205 -0.49 -4.53 -13.88
CA TYR A 205 -1.33 -4.52 -12.68
C TYR A 205 -0.74 -3.62 -11.61
N TYR A 206 -1.60 -2.84 -10.98
CA TYR A 206 -1.25 -2.06 -9.80
C TYR A 206 -2.32 -2.23 -8.72
N VAL A 207 -1.94 -2.60 -7.52
CA VAL A 207 -2.89 -2.87 -6.44
C VAL A 207 -2.64 -1.90 -5.30
N GLY A 208 -3.64 -1.08 -4.95
CA GLY A 208 -3.51 -0.03 -3.94
C GLY A 208 -4.52 -0.11 -2.81
N ASN A 209 -4.18 0.49 -1.67
CA ASN A 209 -5.07 0.67 -0.53
C ASN A 209 -5.58 2.12 -0.46
N CYS A 210 -6.90 2.29 -0.33
CA CYS A 210 -7.46 3.58 0.04
C CYS A 210 -7.41 3.81 1.57
N HIS A 211 -7.49 2.74 2.36
CA HIS A 211 -7.57 2.79 3.83
C HIS A 211 -6.21 2.95 4.56
N LYS A 212 -5.13 3.24 3.85
CA LYS A 212 -3.84 3.63 4.44
C LYS A 212 -3.63 5.13 4.25
N TRP A 213 -2.75 5.51 3.34
CA TRP A 213 -2.30 6.89 3.17
C TRP A 213 -3.33 7.81 2.50
N MET A 214 -4.32 7.27 1.80
CA MET A 214 -5.48 8.02 1.35
C MET A 214 -6.49 8.31 2.48
N LEU A 215 -6.37 7.70 3.67
CA LEU A 215 -7.21 7.97 4.85
C LEU A 215 -8.65 7.42 4.82
N SER A 216 -9.02 6.60 3.85
CA SER A 216 -10.36 5.99 3.80
C SER A 216 -10.64 5.07 5.01
N PRO A 217 -11.89 4.78 5.32
CA PRO A 217 -12.26 3.73 6.26
C PRO A 217 -11.64 2.38 5.84
N LYS A 218 -11.42 1.48 6.83
CA LYS A 218 -10.87 0.14 6.56
C LYS A 218 -11.81 -0.66 5.66
N GLY A 219 -11.24 -1.55 4.86
CA GLY A 219 -12.00 -2.45 4.00
C GLY A 219 -12.15 -1.98 2.55
N VAL A 220 -11.35 -1.01 2.10
CA VAL A 220 -11.34 -0.55 0.71
C VAL A 220 -9.93 -0.39 0.16
N GLY A 221 -9.72 -0.92 -1.02
CA GLY A 221 -8.57 -0.77 -1.90
C GLY A 221 -9.02 -0.95 -3.34
N PHE A 222 -8.09 -0.99 -4.26
CA PHE A 222 -8.37 -1.14 -5.68
C PHE A 222 -7.33 -2.01 -6.38
N VAL A 223 -7.75 -2.58 -7.50
CA VAL A 223 -6.88 -3.20 -8.52
C VAL A 223 -7.03 -2.39 -9.79
N TYR A 224 -5.93 -1.85 -10.28
CA TYR A 224 -5.82 -1.28 -11.62
C TYR A 224 -5.31 -2.36 -12.58
N VAL A 225 -5.89 -2.40 -13.77
CA VAL A 225 -5.54 -3.34 -14.82
C VAL A 225 -5.37 -2.59 -16.14
N THR A 226 -4.27 -2.82 -16.84
CA THR A 226 -4.11 -2.26 -18.18
C THR A 226 -5.12 -2.85 -19.16
N ARG A 227 -5.56 -2.05 -20.17
CA ARG A 227 -6.65 -2.42 -21.12
C ARG A 227 -6.48 -3.79 -21.78
N ASN A 228 -5.28 -4.18 -22.09
CA ASN A 228 -5.02 -5.45 -22.77
C ASN A 228 -5.27 -6.69 -21.88
N LEU A 229 -5.37 -6.53 -20.57
CA LEU A 229 -5.50 -7.60 -19.58
C LEU A 229 -6.82 -7.59 -18.81
N GLU A 230 -7.71 -6.62 -19.07
CA GLU A 230 -9.00 -6.45 -18.36
C GLU A 230 -9.85 -7.72 -18.34
N ASN A 231 -9.88 -8.46 -19.45
CA ASN A 231 -10.66 -9.69 -19.60
C ASN A 231 -9.99 -10.93 -18.97
N ASN A 232 -8.79 -10.79 -18.43
CA ASN A 232 -8.05 -11.89 -17.84
C ASN A 232 -8.17 -11.96 -16.31
N VAL A 233 -8.72 -10.90 -15.70
CA VAL A 233 -8.82 -10.83 -14.23
C VAL A 233 -10.08 -11.56 -13.75
N ARG A 234 -9.86 -12.63 -13.00
CA ARG A 234 -10.93 -13.44 -12.43
C ARG A 234 -11.20 -13.02 -10.99
N PRO A 235 -12.47 -12.80 -10.61
CA PRO A 235 -12.81 -12.55 -9.22
C PRO A 235 -12.53 -13.80 -8.39
N PRO A 236 -12.04 -13.65 -7.15
CA PRO A 236 -11.88 -14.81 -6.24
C PRO A 236 -13.20 -15.51 -5.89
N ALA A 237 -14.32 -14.79 -6.01
CA ALA A 237 -15.68 -15.33 -5.83
C ALA A 237 -16.49 -15.13 -7.11
N ILE A 238 -16.91 -16.22 -7.74
CA ILE A 238 -17.82 -16.18 -8.89
C ILE A 238 -19.20 -15.77 -8.39
N SER A 239 -19.79 -14.73 -8.99
CA SER A 239 -21.07 -14.18 -8.62
C SER A 239 -21.93 -13.83 -9.87
N TRP A 240 -22.97 -13.06 -9.69
CA TRP A 240 -23.94 -12.67 -10.75
C TRP A 240 -23.32 -11.94 -11.94
N GLY A 241 -22.19 -11.23 -11.75
CA GLY A 241 -21.48 -10.57 -12.83
C GLY A 241 -20.81 -11.52 -13.82
N ASN A 242 -20.51 -12.74 -13.40
CA ASN A 242 -19.96 -13.81 -14.25
C ASN A 242 -21.10 -14.51 -15.03
N ILE A 243 -21.72 -13.79 -15.96
CA ILE A 243 -22.79 -14.36 -16.80
C ILE A 243 -22.12 -15.04 -18.00
N SER A 244 -22.52 -16.29 -18.25
CA SER A 244 -22.10 -17.16 -19.37
C SER A 244 -22.41 -16.60 -20.79
N SER A 245 -22.64 -15.31 -20.92
CA SER A 245 -23.03 -14.63 -22.17
C SER A 245 -21.88 -14.25 -23.09
N GLY A 246 -20.65 -14.64 -22.75
CA GLY A 246 -19.45 -14.34 -23.56
C GLY A 246 -18.90 -12.91 -23.46
N ASN A 247 -19.58 -12.01 -22.76
CA ASN A 247 -19.12 -10.66 -22.50
C ASN A 247 -18.58 -10.58 -21.06
N THR A 248 -17.32 -10.94 -20.87
CA THR A 248 -16.63 -10.73 -19.60
C THR A 248 -15.95 -9.35 -19.61
N SER A 249 -16.02 -8.63 -18.51
CA SER A 249 -15.24 -7.43 -18.29
C SER A 249 -14.79 -7.36 -16.84
N LEU A 250 -13.70 -6.63 -16.57
CA LEU A 250 -13.19 -6.41 -15.22
C LEU A 250 -14.33 -6.00 -14.26
N LEU A 251 -15.17 -5.05 -14.66
CA LEU A 251 -16.22 -4.49 -13.82
C LEU A 251 -17.38 -5.49 -13.61
N LEU A 252 -17.86 -6.12 -14.69
CA LEU A 252 -18.97 -7.08 -14.60
C LEU A 252 -18.64 -8.24 -13.66
N GLU A 253 -17.41 -8.71 -13.67
CA GLU A 253 -17.00 -9.86 -12.83
C GLU A 253 -16.67 -9.48 -11.40
N ASN A 254 -16.21 -8.25 -11.15
CA ASN A 254 -15.66 -7.87 -9.85
C ASN A 254 -16.54 -6.93 -9.03
N ASP A 255 -17.46 -6.17 -9.65
CA ASP A 255 -18.27 -5.20 -8.91
C ASP A 255 -19.23 -5.87 -7.92
N TRP A 256 -19.88 -6.96 -8.29
CA TRP A 256 -20.82 -7.64 -7.42
C TRP A 256 -20.32 -9.04 -7.03
N GLN A 257 -19.77 -9.18 -5.85
CA GLN A 257 -19.28 -10.45 -5.29
C GLN A 257 -20.18 -11.01 -4.17
N GLY A 258 -21.46 -10.62 -4.14
CA GLY A 258 -22.44 -10.97 -3.12
C GLY A 258 -22.81 -9.79 -2.23
N THR A 259 -23.85 -9.98 -1.42
CA THR A 259 -24.32 -8.96 -0.48
C THR A 259 -23.24 -8.60 0.53
N GLN A 260 -22.88 -7.34 0.60
CA GLN A 260 -21.85 -6.82 1.50
C GLN A 260 -22.10 -5.35 1.84
N ASP A 261 -21.49 -4.87 2.91
CA ASP A 261 -21.42 -3.43 3.21
C ASP A 261 -20.44 -2.74 2.25
N ILE A 262 -20.95 -1.81 1.47
CA ILE A 262 -20.18 -1.01 0.50
C ILE A 262 -19.85 0.39 1.01
N SER A 263 -20.19 0.70 2.24
CA SER A 263 -20.05 2.06 2.81
C SER A 263 -18.62 2.56 2.80
N SER A 264 -17.64 1.66 3.00
CA SER A 264 -16.22 2.03 2.89
C SER A 264 -15.81 2.41 1.47
N ILE A 265 -16.42 1.81 0.44
CA ILE A 265 -16.20 2.18 -0.96
C ILE A 265 -16.80 3.55 -1.21
N LEU A 266 -18.04 3.77 -0.78
CA LEU A 266 -18.73 5.06 -0.97
C LEU A 266 -17.96 6.22 -0.33
N ALA A 267 -17.39 6.02 0.86
CA ALA A 267 -16.61 7.01 1.58
C ALA A 267 -15.24 7.36 0.92
N VAL A 268 -14.85 6.71 -0.18
CA VAL A 268 -13.64 7.10 -0.93
C VAL A 268 -13.80 8.49 -1.57
N GLU A 269 -15.00 8.85 -2.00
CA GLU A 269 -15.29 10.18 -2.54
C GLU A 269 -15.08 11.26 -1.47
N ASP A 270 -15.62 11.05 -0.27
CA ASP A 270 -15.43 11.96 0.88
C ASP A 270 -13.95 12.02 1.32
N THR A 271 -13.24 10.92 1.16
CA THR A 271 -11.79 10.85 1.41
C THR A 271 -11.02 11.75 0.44
N ILE A 272 -11.31 11.66 -0.85
CA ILE A 272 -10.65 12.50 -1.87
C ILE A 272 -10.98 13.97 -1.61
N ALA A 273 -12.23 14.31 -1.33
CA ALA A 273 -12.63 15.67 -0.97
C ALA A 273 -11.85 16.18 0.27
N PHE A 274 -11.71 15.35 1.32
CA PHE A 274 -10.92 15.72 2.50
C PHE A 274 -9.44 16.00 2.16
N LEU A 275 -8.83 15.21 1.27
CA LEU A 275 -7.45 15.45 0.83
C LEU A 275 -7.32 16.75 0.03
N GLU A 276 -8.26 17.04 -0.86
CA GLU A 276 -8.31 18.25 -1.67
C GLU A 276 -8.53 19.50 -0.82
N ASP A 277 -9.52 19.48 0.09
CA ASP A 277 -9.84 20.59 1.00
C ASP A 277 -8.65 20.99 1.89
N ASN A 278 -7.77 20.05 2.20
CA ASN A 278 -6.58 20.29 3.00
C ASN A 278 -5.32 20.52 2.16
N ASP A 279 -5.45 20.66 0.83
CA ASP A 279 -4.31 20.81 -0.09
C ASP A 279 -3.17 19.83 0.22
N TRP A 280 -3.56 18.53 0.29
CA TRP A 280 -2.79 17.46 0.93
C TRP A 280 -1.33 17.38 0.46
N PHE A 281 -1.14 17.35 -0.85
CA PHE A 281 0.19 17.17 -1.44
C PHE A 281 1.08 18.42 -1.35
N ASN A 282 0.50 19.63 -1.28
CA ASN A 282 1.27 20.87 -1.24
C ASN A 282 1.44 21.43 0.18
N GLN A 283 0.56 21.06 1.14
CA GLN A 283 0.60 21.57 2.51
C GLN A 283 0.95 20.49 3.53
N ILE A 284 0.21 19.36 3.52
CA ILE A 284 0.32 18.36 4.57
C ILE A 284 1.55 17.46 4.37
N ILE A 285 1.74 16.95 3.16
CA ILE A 285 2.89 16.09 2.85
C ILE A 285 4.23 16.80 3.15
N PRO A 286 4.48 18.06 2.73
CA PRO A 286 5.72 18.75 3.07
C PRO A 286 5.94 18.94 4.58
N LYS A 287 4.87 19.22 5.36
CA LYS A 287 4.96 19.29 6.82
C LYS A 287 5.38 17.96 7.44
N CYS A 288 4.77 16.85 7.01
CA CYS A 288 5.14 15.51 7.46
C CYS A 288 6.58 15.15 7.06
N THR A 289 6.98 15.50 5.84
CA THR A 289 8.34 15.27 5.34
C THR A 289 9.38 16.03 6.18
N GLY A 290 9.12 17.29 6.48
CA GLY A 290 10.00 18.08 7.36
C GLY A 290 10.13 17.45 8.75
N LEU A 291 9.02 17.04 9.34
CA LEU A 291 8.99 16.42 10.66
C LEU A 291 9.76 15.09 10.70
N ILE A 292 9.58 14.22 9.71
CA ILE A 292 10.26 12.92 9.69
C ILE A 292 11.75 13.06 9.37
N ASN A 293 12.16 14.07 8.59
CA ASN A 293 13.56 14.33 8.29
C ASN A 293 14.31 14.87 9.51
N ASP A 294 13.69 15.80 10.29
CA ASP A 294 14.22 16.25 11.57
C ASP A 294 14.45 15.06 12.52
N PHE A 295 13.47 14.14 12.58
CA PHE A 295 13.55 12.94 13.39
C PHE A 295 14.66 11.99 12.91
N ASN A 296 14.76 11.73 11.60
CA ASN A 296 15.78 10.86 11.02
C ASN A 296 17.19 11.33 11.44
N SER A 297 17.47 12.61 11.30
CA SER A 297 18.75 13.20 11.68
C SER A 297 19.04 13.02 13.18
N ALA A 298 18.04 13.23 14.03
CA ALA A 298 18.20 13.10 15.48
C ALA A 298 18.45 11.64 15.91
N ILE A 299 17.75 10.68 15.29
CA ILE A 299 17.92 9.25 15.60
C ILE A 299 19.27 8.73 15.16
N LEU A 300 19.72 9.04 13.96
CA LEU A 300 21.02 8.62 13.45
C LEU A 300 22.15 9.18 14.33
N GLN A 301 22.06 10.43 14.75
CA GLN A 301 23.00 11.04 15.65
C GLN A 301 23.02 10.39 17.04
N LEU A 302 21.83 10.06 17.57
CA LEU A 302 21.67 9.49 18.90
C LEU A 302 22.19 8.05 19.00
N THR A 303 21.80 7.23 18.05
CA THR A 303 21.98 5.78 18.10
C THR A 303 23.27 5.34 17.43
N GLY A 304 23.90 6.20 16.62
CA GLY A 304 25.02 5.82 15.76
C GLY A 304 24.63 4.82 14.66
N MET A 305 23.33 4.55 14.49
CA MET A 305 22.82 3.67 13.43
C MET A 305 23.14 4.22 12.06
N LYS A 306 23.31 3.32 11.10
CA LYS A 306 23.49 3.71 9.70
C LYS A 306 22.13 3.99 9.06
N SER A 307 22.09 4.97 8.16
CA SER A 307 20.94 5.15 7.28
C SER A 307 20.77 3.91 6.40
N LEU A 308 19.51 3.55 6.12
CA LEU A 308 19.19 2.52 5.12
C LEU A 308 19.30 3.05 3.69
N TYR A 309 19.52 4.34 3.51
CA TYR A 309 19.51 5.03 2.22
C TYR A 309 20.78 5.84 2.04
N ASP A 310 21.32 5.85 0.83
CA ASP A 310 22.33 6.79 0.41
C ASP A 310 21.71 8.16 0.05
N ASN A 311 22.52 9.21 0.07
CA ASN A 311 22.06 10.61 -0.03
C ASN A 311 21.29 10.97 -1.31
N ASP A 312 21.40 10.18 -2.37
CA ASP A 312 20.77 10.42 -3.67
C ASP A 312 19.48 9.63 -3.87
N TYR A 313 18.99 8.97 -2.82
CA TYR A 313 17.85 8.11 -2.91
C TYR A 313 16.52 8.83 -2.60
N PHE A 314 15.48 8.57 -3.42
CA PHE A 314 14.15 9.09 -3.16
C PHE A 314 13.48 8.37 -1.99
N GLU A 315 13.34 9.06 -0.88
CA GLU A 315 12.70 8.58 0.33
C GLU A 315 11.20 8.89 0.35
N PRO A 316 10.34 8.00 0.89
CA PRO A 316 8.92 8.31 1.00
C PRO A 316 8.70 9.46 1.98
N PRO A 317 7.73 10.35 1.70
CA PRO A 317 7.58 11.59 2.46
C PRO A 317 7.19 11.40 3.92
N GLN A 318 6.55 10.28 4.27
CA GLN A 318 5.90 10.08 5.57
C GLN A 318 6.35 8.81 6.30
N MET A 319 7.28 8.04 5.76
CA MET A 319 7.83 6.84 6.40
C MET A 319 9.35 6.86 6.43
N ARG A 320 9.91 6.29 7.50
CA ARG A 320 11.33 5.93 7.60
C ARG A 320 11.48 4.65 8.39
N SER A 321 12.37 3.79 7.93
CA SER A 321 12.76 2.60 8.68
C SER A 321 14.20 2.76 9.17
N PHE A 322 14.44 2.20 10.34
CA PHE A 322 15.71 2.29 11.03
C PHE A 322 16.18 0.88 11.38
N LEU A 323 17.43 0.59 11.06
CA LEU A 323 18.08 -0.65 11.41
C LEU A 323 18.27 -0.69 12.94
N LEU A 324 17.86 -1.77 13.58
CA LEU A 324 18.16 -1.99 14.97
C LEU A 324 19.60 -2.46 15.17
N PRO A 325 20.28 -2.08 16.25
CA PRO A 325 21.59 -2.62 16.57
C PRO A 325 21.53 -4.13 16.83
N ASP A 326 22.67 -4.80 16.86
CA ASP A 326 22.74 -6.21 17.23
C ASP A 326 22.18 -6.42 18.64
N GLY A 327 21.26 -7.36 18.79
CA GLY A 327 20.65 -7.66 20.08
C GLY A 327 19.29 -8.35 19.99
N ASP A 328 18.71 -8.66 21.15
CA ASP A 328 17.35 -9.16 21.27
C ASP A 328 16.35 -8.01 21.40
N HIS A 329 15.61 -7.76 20.36
CA HIS A 329 14.57 -6.73 20.29
C HIS A 329 13.15 -7.27 20.31
N SER A 330 12.95 -8.55 20.68
CA SER A 330 11.64 -9.22 20.69
C SER A 330 10.61 -8.54 21.60
N SER A 331 11.05 -7.85 22.64
CA SER A 331 10.19 -7.10 23.57
C SER A 331 9.99 -5.62 23.21
N LEU A 332 10.74 -5.10 22.23
CA LEU A 332 10.82 -3.65 21.96
C LEU A 332 9.42 -3.06 21.64
N HIS A 333 8.65 -3.68 20.74
CA HIS A 333 7.30 -3.22 20.41
C HIS A 333 6.39 -3.13 21.65
N ASN A 334 6.39 -4.17 22.47
CA ASN A 334 5.56 -4.21 23.69
C ASN A 334 6.00 -3.16 24.71
N ARG A 335 7.30 -2.98 24.91
CA ARG A 335 7.83 -1.97 25.82
C ARG A 335 7.53 -0.55 25.35
N LEU A 336 7.69 -0.24 24.08
CA LEU A 336 7.32 1.05 23.49
C LEU A 336 5.84 1.37 23.78
N PHE A 337 4.95 0.40 23.60
CA PHE A 337 3.53 0.61 23.84
C PHE A 337 3.17 0.71 25.33
N HIS A 338 3.60 -0.26 26.15
CA HIS A 338 3.16 -0.35 27.54
C HIS A 338 3.82 0.70 28.44
N ASP A 339 5.12 0.92 28.28
CA ASP A 339 5.90 1.79 29.15
C ASP A 339 5.84 3.25 28.68
N PHE A 340 5.83 3.49 27.34
CA PHE A 340 5.96 4.83 26.77
C PHE A 340 4.75 5.33 25.99
N LYS A 341 3.70 4.50 25.79
CA LYS A 341 2.52 4.85 24.99
C LYS A 341 2.85 5.25 23.55
N ILE A 342 3.74 4.51 22.93
CA ILE A 342 4.17 4.69 21.54
C ILE A 342 3.75 3.47 20.74
N GLU A 343 3.01 3.68 19.65
CA GLU A 343 2.61 2.62 18.73
C GLU A 343 3.42 2.74 17.43
N LEU A 344 4.29 1.77 17.16
CA LEU A 344 5.02 1.63 15.90
C LEU A 344 5.39 0.15 15.64
N PRO A 345 5.55 -0.29 14.39
CA PRO A 345 5.92 -1.66 14.06
C PRO A 345 7.42 -1.89 14.24
N VAL A 346 7.76 -3.09 14.73
CA VAL A 346 9.11 -3.66 14.75
C VAL A 346 9.09 -4.92 13.90
N PHE A 347 10.01 -5.02 12.95
CA PHE A 347 10.12 -6.13 12.01
C PHE A 347 11.29 -7.02 12.39
N MET A 348 10.99 -8.29 12.73
CA MET A 348 11.94 -9.29 13.19
C MET A 348 12.10 -10.47 12.22
N ASP A 349 11.28 -10.52 11.16
CA ASP A 349 11.21 -11.64 10.21
C ASP A 349 12.21 -11.52 9.04
N TYR A 350 13.14 -10.54 9.09
CA TYR A 350 14.18 -10.30 8.09
C TYR A 350 15.55 -10.66 8.66
N GLU A 351 16.55 -10.78 7.80
CA GLU A 351 17.95 -11.00 8.21
C GLU A 351 18.42 -9.88 9.16
N ASP A 352 18.08 -8.63 8.81
CA ASP A 352 18.25 -7.46 9.66
C ASP A 352 16.92 -7.09 10.34
N HIS A 353 16.97 -6.58 11.56
CA HIS A 353 15.80 -6.13 12.30
C HIS A 353 15.59 -4.64 12.14
N PHE A 354 14.32 -4.22 12.02
CA PHE A 354 13.96 -2.81 11.77
C PHE A 354 12.84 -2.36 12.70
N PHE A 355 12.80 -1.07 13.00
CA PHE A 355 11.55 -0.40 13.37
C PHE A 355 11.21 0.65 12.31
N ARG A 356 9.92 0.90 12.12
CA ARG A 356 9.46 1.87 11.12
C ARG A 356 8.60 2.94 11.77
N VAL A 357 8.92 4.18 11.49
CA VAL A 357 8.15 5.35 11.90
C VAL A 357 7.29 5.83 10.74
N SER A 358 6.02 6.06 11.01
CA SER A 358 5.06 6.65 10.08
C SER A 358 4.53 7.96 10.66
N VAL A 359 4.78 9.06 9.97
CA VAL A 359 4.31 10.40 10.36
C VAL A 359 3.11 10.78 9.50
N GLN A 360 2.05 11.27 10.15
CA GLN A 360 0.83 11.71 9.48
C GLN A 360 0.39 13.08 10.02
N ALA A 361 -0.61 13.70 9.39
CA ALA A 361 -1.14 15.03 9.69
C ALA A 361 -1.46 15.29 11.18
N TYR A 362 -1.68 14.26 11.97
CA TYR A 362 -1.97 14.34 13.41
C TYR A 362 -0.71 14.28 14.30
N ASN A 363 0.45 13.95 13.77
CA ASN A 363 1.69 13.88 14.53
C ASN A 363 2.35 15.25 14.67
N ASP A 364 3.08 15.42 15.74
CA ASP A 364 3.89 16.59 15.97
C ASP A 364 5.26 16.25 16.57
N ARG A 365 6.08 17.27 16.80
CA ARG A 365 7.43 17.09 17.36
C ARG A 365 7.43 16.36 18.71
N SER A 366 6.40 16.53 19.55
CA SER A 366 6.34 15.88 20.85
C SER A 366 6.20 14.36 20.76
N ASP A 367 5.52 13.84 19.74
CA ASP A 367 5.42 12.40 19.50
C ASP A 367 6.82 11.80 19.20
N LEU A 368 7.62 12.50 18.38
CA LEU A 368 8.96 12.06 18.01
C LEU A 368 9.98 12.24 19.13
N GLU A 369 9.89 13.30 19.92
CA GLU A 369 10.72 13.49 21.13
C GLU A 369 10.46 12.38 22.15
N ARG A 370 9.18 11.98 22.33
CA ARG A 370 8.81 10.83 23.16
C ARG A 370 9.50 9.56 22.67
N LEU A 371 9.47 9.29 21.37
CA LEU A 371 10.15 8.12 20.77
C LEU A 371 11.66 8.18 20.99
N ILE A 372 12.30 9.33 20.75
CA ILE A 372 13.76 9.51 20.99
C ILE A 372 14.11 9.17 22.44
N ASN A 373 13.32 9.67 23.42
CA ASN A 373 13.58 9.42 24.82
C ASN A 373 13.39 7.94 25.18
N ALA A 374 12.36 7.30 24.63
CA ALA A 374 12.12 5.87 24.82
C ALA A 374 13.28 5.02 24.24
N LEU A 375 13.74 5.33 23.03
CA LEU A 375 14.85 4.60 22.42
C LEU A 375 16.15 4.76 23.17
N LYS A 376 16.43 5.93 23.79
CA LYS A 376 17.59 6.12 24.68
C LYS A 376 17.63 5.17 25.88
N GLU A 377 16.43 4.77 26.35
CA GLU A 377 16.32 3.88 27.51
C GLU A 377 16.28 2.41 27.09
N LEU A 378 15.82 2.13 25.86
CA LEU A 378 15.54 0.76 25.41
C LEU A 378 16.65 0.13 24.57
N LEU A 379 17.50 0.96 23.93
CA LEU A 379 18.63 0.55 23.08
C LEU A 379 19.96 0.92 23.72
#